data_cd74b459591413c713310653bb2dbe98
#
_entry.id   cd74b459591413c713310653bb2dbe98
#
_cell.length_a   1.000
_cell.length_b   1.000
_cell.length_c   1.000
_cell.angle_alpha   90.00
_cell.angle_beta   90.00
_cell.angle_gamma   90.00
#
_symmetry.space_group_name_H-M   'P 1'
#
loop_
_entity.id
_entity.type
_entity.pdbx_description
1 polymer ?
#
loop_
_entity_poly.entity_id
_entity_poly.type
_entity_poly.pdbx_seq_one_letter_code
_entity_poly.pdbx_strand_id
1 'polypeptide(L)'
;MLIGELTSLAYIGGVSEAAVLTGISYLLFPELAALSYDVFTRPAGTWARSPFLLIITPLITAIMGLLIEQHLGYSAYSVLLSIAFALLVIKLLNSPIAPAIPAGLLPIFLEEKSWWYPAAILLGTSLLVLGLQVYKRVFSDIIPQVKSLPGLIDDIVEQPPRFYSWLPHFVLFLLADAALARLSGLRFIMFPPLVVIAFEMYAHPDVCPWANKPVLLITACTLAAAAGVSFEMLMGNNPFSVMLSMAVAMGLIRLFRLHAPPAVAVGLLPFVIERPNFTFPLAVAAGTLLLVGMFSMQRSFRR
;
A
#
# COMPACT_ATOMS: atom_id res chain seq x y z
N MET A 1 -8.86 6.99 -18.05
CA MET A 1 -8.98 6.99 -16.58
C MET A 1 -10.08 6.02 -16.12
N LEU A 2 -11.34 6.18 -16.50
CA LEU A 2 -12.44 5.28 -16.09
C LEU A 2 -12.21 3.80 -16.46
N ILE A 3 -11.72 3.53 -17.67
CA ILE A 3 -11.43 2.16 -18.13
C ILE A 3 -10.36 1.50 -17.23
N GLY A 4 -9.30 2.25 -16.87
CA GLY A 4 -8.26 1.73 -15.99
C GLY A 4 -8.79 1.43 -14.58
N GLU A 5 -9.66 2.30 -14.03
CA GLU A 5 -10.33 2.08 -12.74
C GLU A 5 -11.22 0.81 -12.78
N LEU A 6 -12.00 0.64 -13.84
CA LEU A 6 -12.83 -0.56 -14.01
C LEU A 6 -12.00 -1.84 -14.19
N THR A 7 -10.89 -1.76 -14.93
CA THR A 7 -9.96 -2.89 -15.08
C THR A 7 -9.33 -3.27 -13.74
N SER A 8 -8.95 -2.28 -12.93
CA SER A 8 -8.42 -2.49 -11.59
C SER A 8 -9.44 -3.16 -10.67
N LEU A 9 -10.70 -2.69 -10.69
CA LEU A 9 -11.80 -3.33 -9.95
C LEU A 9 -12.03 -4.78 -10.39
N ALA A 10 -12.07 -5.04 -11.70
CA ALA A 10 -12.24 -6.38 -12.23
C ALA A 10 -11.09 -7.31 -11.84
N TYR A 11 -9.85 -6.80 -11.86
CA TYR A 11 -8.67 -7.55 -11.42
C TYR A 11 -8.78 -7.92 -9.93
N ILE A 12 -9.08 -6.97 -9.05
CA ILE A 12 -9.21 -7.23 -7.61
C ILE A 12 -10.43 -8.11 -7.31
N GLY A 13 -11.54 -7.95 -8.05
CA GLY A 13 -12.67 -8.86 -7.95
C GLY A 13 -12.30 -10.31 -8.27
N GLY A 14 -11.51 -10.53 -9.33
CA GLY A 14 -11.00 -11.86 -9.68
C GLY A 14 -10.05 -12.45 -8.64
N VAL A 15 -9.16 -11.62 -8.07
CA VAL A 15 -8.27 -12.04 -6.97
C VAL A 15 -9.07 -12.39 -5.71
N SER A 16 -10.08 -11.59 -5.38
CA SER A 16 -10.97 -11.85 -4.25
C SER A 16 -11.78 -13.13 -4.44
N GLU A 17 -12.29 -13.38 -5.65
CA GLU A 17 -12.99 -14.64 -5.96
C GLU A 17 -12.06 -15.84 -5.77
N ALA A 18 -10.83 -15.75 -6.25
CA ALA A 18 -9.83 -16.80 -6.04
C ALA A 18 -9.53 -17.00 -4.54
N ALA A 19 -9.46 -15.94 -3.75
CA ALA A 19 -9.28 -16.01 -2.30
C ALA A 19 -10.44 -16.73 -1.61
N VAL A 20 -11.68 -16.43 -1.99
CA VAL A 20 -12.88 -17.07 -1.45
C VAL A 20 -12.93 -18.55 -1.84
N LEU A 21 -12.69 -18.88 -3.11
CA LEU A 21 -12.74 -20.27 -3.61
C LEU A 21 -11.65 -21.16 -3.02
N THR A 22 -10.48 -20.62 -2.75
CA THR A 22 -9.36 -21.37 -2.17
C THR A 22 -9.36 -21.38 -0.63
N GLY A 23 -10.10 -20.48 0.01
CA GLY A 23 -10.05 -20.25 1.45
C GLY A 23 -8.78 -19.55 1.92
N ILE A 24 -8.00 -19.00 1.00
CA ILE A 24 -6.71 -18.35 1.27
C ILE A 24 -6.89 -16.83 1.22
N SER A 25 -7.24 -16.20 2.35
CA SER A 25 -7.58 -14.78 2.43
C SER A 25 -6.44 -13.86 1.97
N TYR A 26 -5.19 -14.20 2.23
CA TYR A 26 -4.03 -13.39 1.86
C TYR A 26 -3.67 -13.43 0.36
N LEU A 27 -4.38 -14.22 -0.48
CA LEU A 27 -4.37 -14.01 -1.93
C LEU A 27 -4.84 -12.58 -2.26
N LEU A 28 -5.81 -12.07 -1.50
CA LEU A 28 -6.21 -10.67 -1.56
C LEU A 28 -5.17 -9.80 -0.83
N PHE A 29 -3.95 -9.75 -1.35
CA PHE A 29 -2.92 -8.84 -0.85
C PHE A 29 -3.37 -7.38 -1.07
N PRO A 30 -3.64 -6.59 -0.01
CA PRO A 30 -4.30 -5.28 -0.15
C PRO A 30 -3.56 -4.31 -1.08
N GLU A 31 -2.24 -4.39 -1.14
CA GLU A 31 -1.44 -3.53 -2.00
C GLU A 31 -1.58 -3.85 -3.48
N LEU A 32 -2.12 -5.03 -3.85
CA LEU A 32 -2.53 -5.29 -5.24
C LEU A 32 -3.59 -4.29 -5.71
N ALA A 33 -4.43 -3.79 -4.80
CA ALA A 33 -5.39 -2.73 -5.15
C ALA A 33 -4.67 -1.42 -5.48
N ALA A 34 -3.70 -1.01 -4.68
CA ALA A 34 -2.89 0.17 -4.95
C ALA A 34 -2.10 0.02 -6.26
N LEU A 35 -1.42 -1.13 -6.44
CA LEU A 35 -0.64 -1.44 -7.63
C LEU A 35 -1.52 -1.51 -8.89
N SER A 36 -2.65 -2.23 -8.83
CA SER A 36 -3.54 -2.36 -10.00
C SER A 36 -4.19 -1.03 -10.36
N TYR A 37 -4.62 -0.25 -9.35
CA TYR A 37 -5.14 1.09 -9.58
C TYR A 37 -4.13 1.96 -10.32
N ASP A 38 -2.89 2.00 -9.84
CA ASP A 38 -1.85 2.80 -10.46
C ASP A 38 -1.50 2.35 -11.88
N VAL A 39 -1.14 1.07 -12.06
CA VAL A 39 -0.65 0.59 -13.36
C VAL A 39 -1.71 0.60 -14.46
N PHE A 40 -3.00 0.43 -14.13
CA PHE A 40 -4.06 0.51 -15.14
C PHE A 40 -4.53 1.94 -15.41
N THR A 41 -4.45 2.85 -14.43
CA THR A 41 -4.79 4.26 -14.64
C THR A 41 -3.64 5.06 -15.25
N ARG A 42 -2.38 4.63 -14.99
CA ARG A 42 -1.14 5.22 -15.51
C ARG A 42 -0.24 4.17 -16.20
N PRO A 43 -0.68 3.59 -17.33
CA PRO A 43 0.06 2.49 -17.99
C PRO A 43 1.44 2.88 -18.53
N ALA A 44 1.76 4.17 -18.55
CA ALA A 44 3.09 4.72 -18.85
C ALA A 44 3.84 5.19 -17.59
N GLY A 45 3.29 5.01 -16.37
CA GLY A 45 3.88 5.37 -15.09
C GLY A 45 5.10 4.52 -14.74
N THR A 46 5.81 4.92 -13.69
CA THR A 46 7.07 4.29 -13.26
C THR A 46 6.88 2.82 -12.90
N TRP A 47 5.82 2.48 -12.15
CA TRP A 47 5.54 1.09 -11.79
C TRP A 47 5.20 0.23 -13.01
N ALA A 48 4.36 0.74 -13.93
CA ALA A 48 3.96 0.06 -15.16
C ALA A 48 5.12 -0.16 -16.16
N ARG A 49 6.22 0.60 -16.02
CA ARG A 49 7.46 0.47 -16.82
C ARG A 49 8.48 -0.48 -16.20
N SER A 50 8.26 -0.93 -14.97
CA SER A 50 9.17 -1.77 -14.21
C SER A 50 8.57 -3.15 -13.89
N PRO A 51 8.09 -3.94 -14.89
CA PRO A 51 7.32 -5.17 -14.66
C PRO A 51 8.09 -6.23 -13.88
N PHE A 52 9.41 -6.34 -14.10
CA PHE A 52 10.26 -7.28 -13.36
C PHE A 52 10.34 -6.88 -11.88
N LEU A 53 10.58 -5.60 -11.58
CA LEU A 53 10.67 -5.10 -10.20
C LEU A 53 9.31 -5.14 -9.49
N LEU A 54 8.20 -5.01 -10.24
CA LEU A 54 6.85 -5.13 -9.72
C LEU A 54 6.55 -6.53 -9.14
N ILE A 55 7.23 -7.55 -9.64
CA ILE A 55 7.12 -8.93 -9.15
C ILE A 55 8.18 -9.21 -8.08
N ILE A 56 9.45 -8.97 -8.42
CA ILE A 56 10.56 -9.48 -7.61
C ILE A 56 10.74 -8.72 -6.30
N THR A 57 10.47 -7.40 -6.28
CA THR A 57 10.67 -6.60 -5.06
C THR A 57 9.68 -7.00 -3.95
N PRO A 58 8.35 -7.06 -4.20
CA PRO A 58 7.40 -7.53 -3.19
C PRO A 58 7.62 -8.99 -2.81
N LEU A 59 8.05 -9.85 -3.74
CA LEU A 59 8.34 -11.25 -3.45
C LEU A 59 9.49 -11.40 -2.44
N ILE A 60 10.60 -10.71 -2.66
CA ILE A 60 11.76 -10.77 -1.75
C ILE A 60 11.37 -10.25 -0.36
N THR A 61 10.67 -9.12 -0.29
CA THR A 61 10.25 -8.55 0.99
C THR A 61 9.23 -9.44 1.69
N ALA A 62 8.30 -10.08 0.96
CA ALA A 62 7.35 -11.04 1.50
C ALA A 62 8.03 -12.27 2.11
N ILE A 63 9.05 -12.83 1.42
CA ILE A 63 9.86 -13.93 1.95
C ILE A 63 10.57 -13.52 3.24
N MET A 64 11.18 -12.34 3.26
CA MET A 64 11.88 -11.85 4.45
C MET A 64 10.92 -11.59 5.61
N GLY A 65 9.75 -10.97 5.34
CA GLY A 65 8.72 -10.76 6.35
C GLY A 65 8.20 -12.07 6.94
N LEU A 66 7.96 -13.07 6.09
CA LEU A 66 7.56 -14.41 6.51
C LEU A 66 8.63 -15.07 7.41
N LEU A 67 9.90 -15.01 7.04
CA LEU A 67 10.99 -15.55 7.85
C LEU A 67 11.10 -14.84 9.20
N ILE A 68 10.94 -13.51 9.23
CA ILE A 68 10.90 -12.74 10.47
C ILE A 68 9.74 -13.20 11.35
N GLU A 69 8.53 -13.36 10.77
CA GLU A 69 7.38 -13.84 11.52
C GLU A 69 7.56 -15.26 12.05
N GLN A 70 8.08 -16.18 11.25
CA GLN A 70 8.32 -17.57 11.67
C GLN A 70 9.27 -17.68 12.86
N HIS A 71 10.30 -16.81 12.94
CA HIS A 71 11.36 -16.91 13.95
C HIS A 71 11.17 -15.97 15.15
N LEU A 72 10.59 -14.79 14.94
CA LEU A 72 10.50 -13.75 15.97
C LEU A 72 9.06 -13.45 16.41
N GLY A 73 8.07 -13.81 15.58
CA GLY A 73 6.67 -13.48 15.82
C GLY A 73 6.37 -11.98 15.78
N TYR A 74 5.11 -11.61 16.08
CA TYR A 74 4.70 -10.22 16.12
C TYR A 74 5.36 -9.45 17.27
N SER A 75 6.12 -8.44 16.95
CA SER A 75 6.70 -7.48 17.89
C SER A 75 7.07 -6.17 17.17
N ALA A 76 7.21 -5.07 17.92
CA ALA A 76 7.72 -3.82 17.37
C ALA A 76 9.10 -3.99 16.70
N TYR A 77 9.95 -4.85 17.28
CA TYR A 77 11.25 -5.17 16.71
C TYR A 77 11.13 -5.88 15.36
N SER A 78 10.25 -6.89 15.25
CA SER A 78 10.00 -7.62 13.99
C SER A 78 9.50 -6.68 12.89
N VAL A 79 8.58 -5.79 13.23
CA VAL A 79 8.04 -4.78 12.30
C VAL A 79 9.14 -3.85 11.82
N LEU A 80 9.94 -3.26 12.73
CA LEU A 80 11.04 -2.36 12.38
C LEU A 80 12.12 -3.07 11.56
N LEU A 81 12.44 -4.32 11.91
CA LEU A 81 13.39 -5.15 11.17
C LEU A 81 12.91 -5.41 9.74
N SER A 82 11.64 -5.74 9.56
CA SER A 82 11.03 -5.95 8.24
C SER A 82 11.07 -4.68 7.40
N ILE A 83 10.76 -3.51 7.98
CA ILE A 83 10.87 -2.21 7.29
C ILE A 83 12.31 -1.95 6.85
N ALA A 84 13.28 -2.14 7.75
CA ALA A 84 14.70 -1.95 7.43
C ALA A 84 15.15 -2.85 6.27
N PHE A 85 14.71 -4.11 6.28
CA PHE A 85 14.98 -5.06 5.19
C PHE A 85 14.32 -4.63 3.88
N ALA A 86 13.04 -4.21 3.92
CA ALA A 86 12.33 -3.76 2.73
C ALA A 86 13.01 -2.54 2.10
N LEU A 87 13.42 -1.56 2.91
CA LEU A 87 14.18 -0.39 2.45
C LEU A 87 15.54 -0.80 1.85
N LEU A 88 16.22 -1.78 2.44
CA LEU A 88 17.48 -2.29 1.91
C LEU A 88 17.26 -2.96 0.54
N VAL A 89 16.22 -3.77 0.38
CA VAL A 89 15.86 -4.41 -0.90
C VAL A 89 15.53 -3.37 -1.96
N ILE A 90 14.70 -2.38 -1.63
CA ILE A 90 14.36 -1.25 -2.53
C ILE A 90 15.64 -0.53 -2.98
N LYS A 91 16.57 -0.27 -2.06
CA LYS A 91 17.84 0.38 -2.36
C LYS A 91 18.74 -0.48 -3.26
N LEU A 92 18.94 -1.76 -2.91
CA LEU A 92 19.82 -2.67 -3.65
C LEU A 92 19.34 -2.94 -5.07
N LEU A 93 18.02 -3.08 -5.26
CA LEU A 93 17.40 -3.28 -6.57
C LEU A 93 17.15 -1.97 -7.33
N ASN A 94 17.42 -0.83 -6.70
CA ASN A 94 17.00 0.49 -7.21
C ASN A 94 15.53 0.48 -7.65
N SER A 95 14.67 -0.15 -6.82
CA SER A 95 13.28 -0.42 -7.16
C SER A 95 12.38 0.79 -6.88
N PRO A 96 11.50 1.15 -7.80
CA PRO A 96 10.49 2.18 -7.55
C PRO A 96 9.27 1.65 -6.79
N ILE A 97 9.22 0.37 -6.46
CA ILE A 97 8.02 -0.31 -5.93
C ILE A 97 7.96 -0.17 -4.41
N ALA A 98 7.52 0.99 -3.91
CA ALA A 98 7.31 1.23 -2.49
C ALA A 98 6.29 0.28 -1.82
N PRO A 99 5.22 -0.20 -2.51
CA PRO A 99 4.31 -1.24 -1.99
C PRO A 99 4.97 -2.59 -1.66
N ALA A 100 6.25 -2.77 -1.95
CA ALA A 100 7.03 -3.90 -1.43
C ALA A 100 7.25 -3.83 0.09
N ILE A 101 7.19 -2.65 0.72
CA ILE A 101 7.31 -2.51 2.18
C ILE A 101 6.18 -3.24 2.90
N PRO A 102 4.89 -2.99 2.60
CA PRO A 102 3.78 -3.74 3.14
C PRO A 102 3.82 -5.25 2.86
N ALA A 103 4.35 -5.69 1.72
CA ALA A 103 4.48 -7.12 1.43
C ALA A 103 5.35 -7.85 2.47
N GLY A 104 6.37 -7.16 3.00
CA GLY A 104 7.18 -7.68 4.09
C GLY A 104 6.53 -7.53 5.47
N LEU A 105 5.61 -6.59 5.65
CA LEU A 105 4.97 -6.32 6.93
C LEU A 105 3.74 -7.18 7.19
N LEU A 106 2.95 -7.44 6.15
CA LEU A 106 1.66 -8.07 6.29
C LEU A 106 1.71 -9.45 6.97
N PRO A 107 2.68 -10.37 6.69
CA PRO A 107 2.75 -11.64 7.39
C PRO A 107 2.95 -11.47 8.90
N ILE A 108 3.69 -10.44 9.35
CA ILE A 108 3.89 -10.14 10.76
C ILE A 108 2.58 -9.63 11.40
N PHE A 109 1.83 -8.77 10.70
CA PHE A 109 0.54 -8.26 11.20
C PHE A 109 -0.57 -9.30 11.21
N LEU A 110 -0.55 -10.25 10.29
CA LEU A 110 -1.51 -11.35 10.21
C LEU A 110 -1.06 -12.59 10.98
N GLU A 111 0.15 -12.60 11.55
CA GLU A 111 0.77 -13.76 12.19
C GLU A 111 0.83 -14.99 11.24
N GLU A 112 1.00 -14.69 9.94
CA GLU A 112 0.99 -15.69 8.88
C GLU A 112 2.37 -16.38 8.76
N LYS A 113 2.39 -17.70 8.81
CA LYS A 113 3.63 -18.50 8.77
C LYS A 113 3.72 -19.43 7.56
N SER A 114 2.71 -19.40 6.69
CA SER A 114 2.64 -20.28 5.52
C SER A 114 3.46 -19.77 4.35
N TRP A 115 4.18 -20.66 3.70
CA TRP A 115 4.87 -20.38 2.44
C TRP A 115 3.92 -20.09 1.26
N TRP A 116 2.63 -20.33 1.43
CA TRP A 116 1.64 -19.89 0.45
C TRP A 116 1.53 -18.36 0.37
N TYR A 117 1.93 -17.63 1.43
CA TYR A 117 1.93 -16.17 1.40
C TYR A 117 2.83 -15.58 0.31
N PRO A 118 4.16 -15.83 0.26
CA PRO A 118 4.99 -15.33 -0.84
C PRO A 118 4.60 -15.93 -2.19
N ALA A 119 4.07 -17.16 -2.25
CA ALA A 119 3.53 -17.73 -3.48
C ALA A 119 2.31 -16.94 -4.00
N ALA A 120 1.42 -16.50 -3.10
CA ALA A 120 0.28 -15.65 -3.44
C ALA A 120 0.72 -14.26 -3.97
N ILE A 121 1.75 -13.65 -3.34
CA ILE A 121 2.34 -12.40 -3.82
C ILE A 121 2.92 -12.57 -5.23
N LEU A 122 3.69 -13.64 -5.46
CA LEU A 122 4.24 -13.95 -6.78
C LEU A 122 3.13 -14.13 -7.83
N LEU A 123 2.10 -14.90 -7.50
CA LEU A 123 0.97 -15.14 -8.42
C LEU A 123 0.20 -13.85 -8.71
N GLY A 124 -0.19 -13.11 -7.67
CA GLY A 124 -0.94 -11.85 -7.82
C GLY A 124 -0.17 -10.84 -8.66
N THR A 125 1.08 -10.54 -8.31
CA THR A 125 1.89 -9.56 -9.06
C THR A 125 2.19 -10.03 -10.50
N SER A 126 2.39 -11.34 -10.73
CA SER A 126 2.57 -11.89 -12.08
C SER A 126 1.31 -11.75 -12.94
N LEU A 127 0.14 -12.05 -12.36
CA LEU A 127 -1.15 -11.86 -13.03
C LEU A 127 -1.42 -10.37 -13.33
N LEU A 128 -1.02 -9.48 -12.40
CA LEU A 128 -1.11 -8.04 -12.62
C LEU A 128 -0.27 -7.59 -13.82
N VAL A 129 0.98 -8.06 -13.90
CA VAL A 129 1.88 -7.74 -15.03
C VAL A 129 1.34 -8.30 -16.34
N LEU A 130 0.84 -9.54 -16.35
CA LEU A 130 0.20 -10.12 -17.55
C LEU A 130 -1.06 -9.33 -17.94
N GLY A 131 -1.91 -9.01 -16.97
CA GLY A 131 -3.11 -8.18 -17.19
C GLY A 131 -2.76 -6.81 -17.77
N LEU A 132 -1.69 -6.17 -17.27
CA LEU A 132 -1.20 -4.89 -17.80
C LEU A 132 -0.72 -5.02 -19.26
N GLN A 133 -0.04 -6.12 -19.61
CA GLN A 133 0.40 -6.35 -20.99
C GLN A 133 -0.79 -6.53 -21.93
N VAL A 134 -1.81 -7.30 -21.52
CA VAL A 134 -3.05 -7.47 -22.28
C VAL A 134 -3.78 -6.12 -22.40
N TYR A 135 -3.91 -5.39 -21.28
CA TYR A 135 -4.53 -4.06 -21.26
C TYR A 135 -3.87 -3.10 -22.26
N LYS A 136 -2.53 -3.03 -22.26
CA LYS A 136 -1.78 -2.18 -23.19
C LYS A 136 -2.00 -2.57 -24.65
N ARG A 137 -2.18 -3.86 -24.97
CA ARG A 137 -2.44 -4.33 -26.34
C ARG A 137 -3.86 -4.03 -26.80
N VAL A 138 -4.85 -4.30 -25.92
CA VAL A 138 -6.28 -4.15 -26.25
C VAL A 138 -6.68 -2.68 -26.36
N PHE A 139 -6.12 -1.83 -25.52
CA PHE A 139 -6.46 -0.41 -25.44
C PHE A 139 -5.37 0.50 -26.02
N SER A 140 -4.49 -0.03 -26.90
CA SER A 140 -3.39 0.72 -27.53
C SER A 140 -3.82 2.04 -28.17
N ASP A 141 -5.01 2.06 -28.79
CA ASP A 141 -5.52 3.22 -29.53
C ASP A 141 -6.18 4.26 -28.60
N ILE A 142 -6.58 3.85 -27.39
CA ILE A 142 -7.27 4.70 -26.41
C ILE A 142 -6.29 5.21 -25.35
N ILE A 143 -5.25 4.43 -25.06
CA ILE A 143 -4.19 4.85 -24.13
C ILE A 143 -3.42 5.97 -24.83
N PRO A 144 -3.45 7.20 -24.28
CA PRO A 144 -2.63 8.25 -24.85
C PRO A 144 -1.20 7.73 -24.94
N GLN A 145 -0.62 7.75 -26.14
CA GLN A 145 0.82 7.56 -26.31
C GLN A 145 1.55 8.79 -25.74
N VAL A 146 1.22 9.16 -24.51
CA VAL A 146 1.96 10.15 -23.77
C VAL A 146 3.31 9.50 -23.56
N LYS A 147 4.27 9.83 -24.45
CA LYS A 147 5.68 9.76 -24.08
C LYS A 147 5.70 10.34 -22.68
N SER A 148 6.01 9.49 -21.69
CA SER A 148 6.14 9.93 -20.30
C SER A 148 6.91 11.24 -20.34
N LEU A 149 6.23 12.35 -20.06
CA LEU A 149 6.95 13.60 -19.82
C LEU A 149 7.81 13.29 -18.60
N PRO A 150 9.15 13.24 -18.73
CA PRO A 150 10.02 13.05 -17.58
C PRO A 150 9.70 14.21 -16.64
N GLY A 151 9.22 13.91 -15.43
CA GLY A 151 8.92 14.94 -14.45
C GLY A 151 7.47 15.06 -14.00
N LEU A 152 6.60 14.08 -14.31
CA LEU A 152 5.35 13.97 -13.58
C LEU A 152 5.68 13.79 -12.09
N ILE A 153 5.02 14.56 -11.21
CA ILE A 153 5.28 14.58 -9.77
C ILE A 153 5.19 13.16 -9.19
N ASP A 154 4.22 12.37 -9.63
CA ASP A 154 4.04 10.99 -9.20
C ASP A 154 5.23 10.10 -9.58
N ASP A 155 5.77 10.23 -10.81
CA ASP A 155 6.96 9.49 -11.25
C ASP A 155 8.22 9.84 -10.42
N ILE A 156 8.29 11.04 -9.84
CA ILE A 156 9.41 11.47 -9.00
C ILE A 156 9.29 10.86 -7.60
N VAL A 157 8.08 10.84 -7.04
CA VAL A 157 7.80 10.28 -5.70
C VAL A 157 8.04 8.77 -5.67
N GLU A 158 7.75 8.08 -6.76
CA GLU A 158 7.94 6.65 -6.90
C GLU A 158 9.42 6.23 -7.09
N GLN A 159 10.33 7.17 -7.39
CA GLN A 159 11.74 6.82 -7.54
C GLN A 159 12.43 6.64 -6.18
N PRO A 160 13.40 5.71 -6.08
CA PRO A 160 14.21 5.57 -4.88
C PRO A 160 14.89 6.89 -4.51
N PRO A 161 14.90 7.30 -3.23
CA PRO A 161 15.48 8.56 -2.82
C PRO A 161 17.01 8.56 -3.00
N ARG A 162 17.54 9.63 -3.56
CA ARG A 162 18.99 9.80 -3.81
C ARG A 162 19.78 10.09 -2.53
N PHE A 163 19.15 10.77 -1.56
CA PHE A 163 19.78 11.17 -0.31
C PHE A 163 19.02 10.57 0.87
N TYR A 164 19.72 10.30 1.97
CA TYR A 164 19.16 9.62 3.15
C TYR A 164 19.00 10.56 4.36
N SER A 165 19.04 11.87 4.15
CA SER A 165 18.82 12.87 5.21
C SER A 165 17.43 12.82 5.85
N TRP A 166 16.46 12.18 5.18
CA TRP A 166 15.11 11.93 5.66
C TRP A 166 15.01 10.77 6.66
N LEU A 167 15.96 9.81 6.58
CA LEU A 167 15.91 8.56 7.33
C LEU A 167 15.79 8.72 8.85
N PRO A 168 16.56 9.62 9.53
CA PRO A 168 16.40 9.81 10.98
C PRO A 168 15.00 10.23 11.39
N HIS A 169 14.34 11.10 10.61
CA HIS A 169 12.98 11.57 10.90
C HIS A 169 11.93 10.48 10.67
N PHE A 170 12.12 9.68 9.61
CA PHE A 170 11.29 8.53 9.34
C PHE A 170 11.42 7.47 10.44
N VAL A 171 12.64 7.17 10.88
CA VAL A 171 12.88 6.24 12.00
C VAL A 171 12.24 6.77 13.30
N LEU A 172 12.37 8.06 13.58
CA LEU A 172 11.73 8.69 14.75
C LEU A 172 10.20 8.53 14.69
N PHE A 173 9.60 8.74 13.50
CA PHE A 173 8.17 8.50 13.28
C PHE A 173 7.81 7.03 13.56
N LEU A 174 8.55 6.08 12.99
CA LEU A 174 8.28 4.65 13.19
C LEU A 174 8.37 4.24 14.67
N LEU A 175 9.35 4.78 15.41
CA LEU A 175 9.49 4.54 16.85
C LEU A 175 8.32 5.13 17.65
N ALA A 176 7.88 6.35 17.31
CA ALA A 176 6.73 6.99 17.94
C ALA A 176 5.43 6.24 17.66
N ASP A 177 5.26 5.76 16.40
CA ASP A 177 4.10 5.00 15.97
C ASP A 177 4.04 3.62 16.66
N ALA A 178 5.18 2.93 16.76
CA ALA A 178 5.32 1.68 17.52
C ALA A 178 5.04 1.88 19.03
N ALA A 179 5.52 2.97 19.60
CA ALA A 179 5.25 3.31 21.01
C ALA A 179 3.76 3.58 21.23
N LEU A 180 3.11 4.33 20.34
CA LEU A 180 1.68 4.61 20.41
C LEU A 180 0.86 3.33 20.24
N ALA A 181 1.21 2.45 19.31
CA ALA A 181 0.56 1.15 19.13
C ALA A 181 0.69 0.28 20.38
N ARG A 182 1.87 0.24 21.01
CA ARG A 182 2.10 -0.50 22.26
C ARG A 182 1.33 0.06 23.44
N LEU A 183 1.28 1.38 23.60
CA LEU A 183 0.61 2.05 24.74
C LEU A 183 -0.91 1.96 24.63
N SER A 184 -1.45 2.06 23.42
CA SER A 184 -2.89 1.99 23.18
C SER A 184 -3.43 0.56 23.06
N GLY A 185 -2.59 -0.43 22.81
CA GLY A 185 -2.98 -1.80 22.46
C GLY A 185 -3.54 -1.95 21.03
N LEU A 186 -3.54 -0.88 20.24
CA LEU A 186 -4.06 -0.85 18.86
C LEU A 186 -2.93 -1.12 17.85
N ARG A 187 -2.65 -2.37 17.55
CA ARG A 187 -1.53 -2.76 16.67
C ARG A 187 -1.60 -2.15 15.26
N PHE A 188 -2.81 -1.91 14.75
CA PHE A 188 -3.03 -1.32 13.42
C PHE A 188 -2.89 0.22 13.37
N ILE A 189 -2.38 0.87 14.41
CA ILE A 189 -1.88 2.24 14.32
C ILE A 189 -0.78 2.28 13.26
N MET A 190 0.18 1.35 13.33
CA MET A 190 1.20 1.13 12.32
C MET A 190 0.70 0.19 11.19
N PHE A 191 -0.40 0.54 10.52
CA PHE A 191 -0.91 -0.28 9.43
C PHE A 191 0.04 -0.25 8.22
N PRO A 192 0.21 -1.38 7.49
CA PRO A 192 1.24 -1.49 6.45
C PRO A 192 1.24 -0.39 5.39
N PRO A 193 0.09 0.07 4.80
CA PRO A 193 0.08 1.19 3.87
C PRO A 193 0.53 2.53 4.46
N LEU A 194 0.40 2.74 5.79
CA LEU A 194 0.88 3.97 6.45
C LEU A 194 2.39 4.11 6.30
N VAL A 195 3.12 2.99 6.40
CA VAL A 195 4.58 3.00 6.29
C VAL A 195 5.02 3.44 4.90
N VAL A 196 4.29 3.06 3.84
CA VAL A 196 4.54 3.55 2.47
C VAL A 196 4.25 5.04 2.36
N ILE A 197 3.07 5.47 2.84
CA ILE A 197 2.68 6.88 2.82
C ILE A 197 3.73 7.73 3.55
N ALA A 198 4.20 7.27 4.72
CA ALA A 198 5.23 7.94 5.49
C ALA A 198 6.57 7.94 4.76
N PHE A 199 7.00 6.79 4.20
CA PHE A 199 8.22 6.68 3.43
C PHE A 199 8.25 7.73 2.30
N GLU A 200 7.22 7.79 1.48
CA GLU A 200 7.14 8.71 0.35
C GLU A 200 7.10 10.19 0.82
N MET A 201 6.39 10.49 1.93
CA MET A 201 6.37 11.84 2.50
C MET A 201 7.74 12.28 2.99
N TYR A 202 8.44 11.43 3.75
CA TYR A 202 9.74 11.77 4.31
C TYR A 202 10.86 11.77 3.27
N ALA A 203 10.82 10.84 2.33
CA ALA A 203 11.81 10.71 1.25
C ALA A 203 11.71 11.83 0.21
N HIS A 204 10.48 12.31 -0.05
CA HIS A 204 10.20 13.31 -1.09
C HIS A 204 9.34 14.50 -0.56
N PRO A 205 9.80 15.21 0.50
CA PRO A 205 8.99 16.17 1.26
C PRO A 205 8.49 17.37 0.44
N ASP A 206 9.21 17.73 -0.61
CA ASP A 206 8.92 18.92 -1.42
C ASP A 206 7.97 18.62 -2.60
N VAL A 207 7.93 17.36 -3.05
CA VAL A 207 7.16 16.95 -4.25
C VAL A 207 6.01 16.00 -3.93
N CYS A 208 5.97 15.39 -2.77
CA CYS A 208 4.92 14.45 -2.38
C CYS A 208 3.53 15.14 -2.38
N PRO A 209 2.57 14.71 -3.24
CA PRO A 209 1.31 15.43 -3.45
C PRO A 209 0.45 15.53 -2.21
N TRP A 210 0.39 14.44 -1.41
CA TRP A 210 -0.45 14.39 -0.20
C TRP A 210 0.20 15.05 1.03
N ALA A 211 1.51 15.31 1.01
CA ALA A 211 2.18 16.09 2.05
C ALA A 211 1.63 17.52 2.18
N ASN A 212 1.06 18.05 1.11
CA ASN A 212 0.44 19.39 1.08
C ASN A 212 -1.08 19.37 1.39
N LYS A 213 -1.66 18.17 1.60
CA LYS A 213 -3.10 17.99 1.87
C LYS A 213 -3.31 17.09 3.11
N PRO A 214 -2.72 17.45 4.26
CA PRO A 214 -2.64 16.57 5.43
C PRO A 214 -4.02 16.16 5.97
N VAL A 215 -4.97 17.08 6.08
CA VAL A 215 -6.32 16.78 6.57
C VAL A 215 -7.06 15.83 5.62
N LEU A 216 -6.92 16.04 4.31
CA LEU A 216 -7.58 15.20 3.32
C LEU A 216 -6.97 13.78 3.30
N LEU A 217 -5.67 13.64 3.56
CA LEU A 217 -5.02 12.34 3.69
C LEU A 217 -5.59 11.56 4.89
N ILE A 218 -5.67 12.19 6.08
CA ILE A 218 -6.24 11.57 7.28
C ILE A 218 -7.68 11.13 7.00
N THR A 219 -8.48 12.03 6.43
CA THR A 219 -9.90 11.77 6.13
C THR A 219 -10.03 10.62 5.11
N ALA A 220 -9.24 10.61 4.04
CA ALA A 220 -9.28 9.58 3.02
C ALA A 220 -8.95 8.19 3.59
N CYS A 221 -7.84 8.07 4.34
CA CYS A 221 -7.43 6.80 4.93
C CYS A 221 -8.46 6.30 5.96
N THR A 222 -8.97 7.20 6.82
CA THR A 222 -9.96 6.84 7.85
C THR A 222 -11.28 6.40 7.23
N LEU A 223 -11.79 7.13 6.24
CA LEU A 223 -13.05 6.78 5.56
C LEU A 223 -12.90 5.52 4.70
N ALA A 224 -11.76 5.31 4.04
CA ALA A 224 -11.49 4.06 3.32
C ALA A 224 -11.48 2.86 4.28
N ALA A 225 -10.81 2.99 5.44
CA ALA A 225 -10.82 1.97 6.50
C ALA A 225 -12.23 1.69 7.03
N ALA A 226 -13.01 2.75 7.29
CA ALA A 226 -14.38 2.63 7.78
C ALA A 226 -15.31 1.96 6.75
N ALA A 227 -15.16 2.30 5.46
CA ALA A 227 -15.91 1.66 4.39
C ALA A 227 -15.57 0.17 4.29
N GLY A 228 -14.27 -0.19 4.33
CA GLY A 228 -13.83 -1.59 4.30
C GLY A 228 -14.42 -2.41 5.45
N VAL A 229 -14.33 -1.91 6.69
CA VAL A 229 -14.94 -2.57 7.87
C VAL A 229 -16.45 -2.69 7.70
N SER A 230 -17.12 -1.62 7.25
CA SER A 230 -18.57 -1.64 7.09
C SER A 230 -19.02 -2.67 6.07
N PHE A 231 -18.38 -2.75 4.90
CA PHE A 231 -18.74 -3.70 3.87
C PHE A 231 -18.40 -5.13 4.27
N GLU A 232 -17.28 -5.36 4.92
CA GLU A 232 -16.93 -6.69 5.43
C GLU A 232 -17.96 -7.16 6.47
N MET A 233 -18.31 -6.30 7.46
CA MET A 233 -19.28 -6.65 8.50
C MET A 233 -20.71 -6.84 7.98
N LEU A 234 -21.13 -6.08 6.97
CA LEU A 234 -22.50 -6.14 6.43
C LEU A 234 -22.69 -7.23 5.39
N MET A 235 -21.68 -7.50 4.58
CA MET A 235 -21.78 -8.34 3.39
C MET A 235 -20.86 -9.56 3.45
N GLY A 236 -19.92 -9.59 4.41
CA GLY A 236 -18.89 -10.61 4.52
C GLY A 236 -17.76 -10.44 3.49
N ASN A 237 -16.79 -11.35 3.59
CA ASN A 237 -15.65 -11.38 2.68
C ASN A 237 -16.07 -12.06 1.35
N ASN A 238 -16.43 -11.26 0.37
CA ASN A 238 -16.77 -11.70 -0.98
C ASN A 238 -16.33 -10.66 -2.03
N PRO A 239 -16.23 -11.03 -3.33
CA PRO A 239 -15.73 -10.14 -4.37
C PRO A 239 -16.48 -8.83 -4.50
N PHE A 240 -17.78 -8.85 -4.31
CA PHE A 240 -18.61 -7.64 -4.44
C PHE A 240 -18.33 -6.64 -3.32
N SER A 241 -18.24 -7.09 -2.07
CA SER A 241 -17.90 -6.22 -0.93
C SER A 241 -16.48 -5.63 -1.04
N VAL A 242 -15.52 -6.43 -1.51
CA VAL A 242 -14.14 -5.99 -1.77
C VAL A 242 -14.09 -4.93 -2.89
N MET A 243 -14.76 -5.19 -4.01
CA MET A 243 -14.84 -4.23 -5.12
C MET A 243 -15.54 -2.93 -4.71
N LEU A 244 -16.60 -3.01 -3.90
CA LEU A 244 -17.32 -1.84 -3.41
C LEU A 244 -16.42 -1.00 -2.47
N SER A 245 -15.69 -1.64 -1.55
CA SER A 245 -14.71 -0.98 -0.70
C SER A 245 -13.62 -0.28 -1.51
N MET A 246 -13.06 -0.98 -2.49
CA MET A 246 -12.06 -0.40 -3.39
C MET A 246 -12.63 0.79 -4.18
N ALA A 247 -13.86 0.68 -4.69
CA ALA A 247 -14.52 1.75 -5.45
C ALA A 247 -14.71 3.01 -4.58
N VAL A 248 -15.11 2.84 -3.30
CA VAL A 248 -15.23 3.95 -2.34
C VAL A 248 -13.84 4.57 -2.09
N ALA A 249 -12.81 3.77 -1.84
CA ALA A 249 -11.46 4.27 -1.62
C ALA A 249 -10.92 5.05 -2.84
N MET A 250 -11.10 4.52 -4.07
CA MET A 250 -10.77 5.24 -5.30
C MET A 250 -11.58 6.53 -5.46
N GLY A 251 -12.89 6.49 -5.13
CA GLY A 251 -13.75 7.66 -5.14
C GLY A 251 -13.27 8.76 -4.19
N LEU A 252 -12.83 8.39 -2.98
CA LEU A 252 -12.29 9.32 -1.98
C LEU A 252 -11.00 9.99 -2.46
N ILE A 253 -10.02 9.23 -2.95
CA ILE A 253 -8.77 9.82 -3.44
C ILE A 253 -9.01 10.71 -4.66
N ARG A 254 -9.98 10.37 -5.51
CA ARG A 254 -10.40 11.20 -6.66
C ARG A 254 -11.10 12.48 -6.22
N LEU A 255 -12.06 12.38 -5.29
CA LEU A 255 -12.81 13.52 -4.75
C LEU A 255 -11.89 14.55 -4.09
N PHE A 256 -10.91 14.07 -3.32
CA PHE A 256 -9.93 14.90 -2.62
C PHE A 256 -8.75 15.29 -3.51
N ARG A 257 -8.72 14.81 -4.74
CA ARG A 257 -7.58 14.97 -5.67
C ARG A 257 -6.25 14.59 -5.01
N LEU A 258 -6.27 13.47 -4.29
CA LEU A 258 -5.11 12.86 -3.67
C LEU A 258 -4.51 11.85 -4.66
N HIS A 259 -3.24 12.00 -4.99
CA HIS A 259 -2.50 11.01 -5.78
C HIS A 259 -1.77 10.06 -4.82
N ALA A 260 -2.52 9.31 -4.01
CA ALA A 260 -2.01 8.43 -2.97
C ALA A 260 -2.53 6.99 -3.16
N PRO A 261 -1.99 6.21 -4.11
CA PRO A 261 -2.42 4.83 -4.34
C PRO A 261 -2.43 3.96 -3.07
N PRO A 262 -1.48 4.09 -2.12
CA PRO A 262 -1.51 3.30 -0.89
C PRO A 262 -2.79 3.50 -0.05
N ALA A 263 -3.47 4.65 -0.16
CA ALA A 263 -4.73 4.87 0.54
C ALA A 263 -5.87 3.95 0.04
N VAL A 264 -5.77 3.43 -1.19
CA VAL A 264 -6.74 2.44 -1.72
C VAL A 264 -6.57 1.10 -1.00
N ALA A 265 -5.34 0.69 -0.72
CA ALA A 265 -5.04 -0.54 0.01
C ALA A 265 -5.61 -0.55 1.44
N VAL A 266 -5.73 0.63 2.07
CA VAL A 266 -6.30 0.75 3.43
C VAL A 266 -7.73 0.22 3.50
N GLY A 267 -8.54 0.46 2.46
CA GLY A 267 -9.92 -0.03 2.39
C GLY A 267 -10.03 -1.55 2.25
N LEU A 268 -8.97 -2.23 1.82
CA LEU A 268 -8.99 -3.69 1.62
C LEU A 268 -8.38 -4.46 2.80
N LEU A 269 -7.64 -3.81 3.70
CA LEU A 269 -7.08 -4.47 4.88
C LEU A 269 -8.13 -5.21 5.74
N PRO A 270 -9.36 -4.68 5.97
CA PRO A 270 -10.36 -5.40 6.76
C PRO A 270 -10.70 -6.80 6.22
N PHE A 271 -10.57 -7.05 4.91
CA PHE A 271 -10.89 -8.34 4.31
C PHE A 271 -9.83 -9.43 4.51
N VAL A 272 -8.66 -9.06 5.03
CA VAL A 272 -7.57 -10.00 5.37
C VAL A 272 -7.29 -10.05 6.87
N ILE A 273 -7.88 -9.14 7.66
CA ILE A 273 -7.77 -9.12 9.12
C ILE A 273 -8.82 -10.06 9.71
N GLU A 274 -8.40 -10.90 10.67
CA GLU A 274 -9.36 -11.68 11.45
C GLU A 274 -10.25 -10.77 12.30
N ARG A 275 -11.58 -10.88 12.13
CA ARG A 275 -12.60 -10.14 12.90
C ARG A 275 -12.38 -8.62 12.88
N PRO A 276 -12.42 -7.97 11.71
CA PRO A 276 -12.31 -6.54 11.61
C PRO A 276 -13.44 -5.85 12.38
N ASN A 277 -13.13 -4.73 13.01
CA ASN A 277 -14.09 -3.94 13.76
C ASN A 277 -13.73 -2.44 13.68
N PHE A 278 -14.59 -1.57 14.22
CA PHE A 278 -14.38 -0.12 14.14
C PHE A 278 -13.19 0.42 14.96
N THR A 279 -12.47 -0.42 15.69
CA THR A 279 -11.16 -0.03 16.27
C THR A 279 -10.10 0.13 15.16
N PHE A 280 -10.26 -0.56 14.01
CA PHE A 280 -9.34 -0.41 12.87
C PHE A 280 -9.37 1.00 12.25
N PRO A 281 -10.51 1.60 11.85
CA PRO A 281 -10.55 2.99 11.39
C PRO A 281 -10.02 4.00 12.42
N LEU A 282 -10.25 3.77 13.72
CA LEU A 282 -9.69 4.61 14.79
C LEU A 282 -8.16 4.50 14.85
N ALA A 283 -7.62 3.30 14.72
CA ALA A 283 -6.18 3.06 14.65
C ALA A 283 -5.57 3.73 13.42
N VAL A 284 -6.22 3.62 12.25
CA VAL A 284 -5.82 4.30 11.01
C VAL A 284 -5.82 5.82 11.19
N ALA A 285 -6.85 6.39 11.82
CA ALA A 285 -6.90 7.82 12.12
C ALA A 285 -5.76 8.24 13.05
N ALA A 286 -5.49 7.48 14.11
CA ALA A 286 -4.42 7.80 15.06
C ALA A 286 -3.02 7.76 14.39
N GLY A 287 -2.72 6.72 13.60
CA GLY A 287 -1.44 6.60 12.89
C GLY A 287 -1.23 7.71 11.85
N THR A 288 -2.28 8.01 11.05
CA THR A 288 -2.20 9.10 10.07
C THR A 288 -2.12 10.48 10.70
N LEU A 289 -2.78 10.72 11.84
CA LEU A 289 -2.65 11.96 12.63
C LEU A 289 -1.23 12.12 13.17
N LEU A 290 -0.65 11.05 13.71
CA LEU A 290 0.73 11.07 14.21
C LEU A 290 1.72 11.38 13.08
N LEU A 291 1.58 10.69 11.94
CA LEU A 291 2.40 10.95 10.75
C LEU A 291 2.35 12.42 10.34
N VAL A 292 1.14 12.94 10.15
CA VAL A 292 0.93 14.32 9.70
C VAL A 292 1.47 15.33 10.72
N GLY A 293 1.24 15.08 12.02
CA GLY A 293 1.74 15.93 13.10
C GLY A 293 3.27 16.02 13.10
N MET A 294 3.96 14.86 13.12
CA MET A 294 5.41 14.79 13.12
C MET A 294 6.05 15.36 11.85
N PHE A 295 5.46 15.06 10.68
CA PHE A 295 5.93 15.61 9.42
C PHE A 295 5.78 17.13 9.35
N SER A 296 4.65 17.68 9.83
CA SER A 296 4.41 19.13 9.87
C SER A 296 5.39 19.84 10.81
N MET A 297 5.69 19.26 11.97
CA MET A 297 6.71 19.78 12.89
C MET A 297 8.09 19.83 12.21
N GLN A 298 8.52 18.75 11.57
CA GLN A 298 9.80 18.73 10.85
C GLN A 298 9.87 19.81 9.77
N ARG A 299 8.79 20.01 9.00
CA ARG A 299 8.72 21.03 7.94
C ARG A 299 8.83 22.45 8.49
N SER A 300 8.31 22.68 9.70
CA SER A 300 8.44 23.99 10.37
C SER A 300 9.87 24.31 10.81
N PHE A 301 10.65 23.29 11.19
CA PHE A 301 12.07 23.48 11.57
C PHE A 301 13.02 23.63 10.37
N ARG A 302 12.59 23.29 9.16
CA ARG A 302 13.39 23.45 7.94
C ARG A 302 13.21 24.83 7.26
N ARG A 303 12.19 25.59 7.67
CA ARG A 303 11.93 26.97 7.24
C ARG A 303 12.61 27.97 8.17
#